data_3a3e65f7ba5c676ee29727cfea8d630c
#
_entry.id   3a3e65f7ba5c676ee29727cfea8d630c
#
_cell.length_a   1.000
_cell.length_b   1.000
_cell.length_c   1.000
_cell.angle_alpha   90.00
_cell.angle_beta   90.00
_cell.angle_gamma   90.00
#
_symmetry.space_group_name_H-M   'P 1'
#
loop_
_entity.id
_entity.type
_entity.pdbx_description
1 polymer ?
#
loop_
_entity_poly.entity_id
_entity_poly.type
_entity_poly.pdbx_seq_one_letter_code
_entity_poly.pdbx_strand_id
1 'polypeptide(L)'
;MNRLLGPSIQIDPSFPYYLNRSEQSIADELELAGYRVIHYFVTDETKVNQKLIEQLQDRGMAVWAMVLGNGAYTTEHLPKDWPDWQMVLLKPVNDGYFRFSPFSYKYTAWKKQALAELVRKYPFDGLEVAEPYFPEWNGLANGVYGDVGPYARAAFKQQYGSEIPDFKHRSNPNYYKNNPILYRQWIEFRVWTVNRFLFELFNAPGGVREARPDIRIATWSLGIHAGPDSVEKLREFQGLDAAAMISTVRPDVHFIQTHWPDWMRPFLKPDYCKHYEPFAAKIRAIHPHIPIGVQADIGSLQRMRRSRTWLNDFASNAAKLGYSTWTAYEYHLGKYMYDEAPVPLCAKRIGAEQIMIYFQKRVKVSDAVKAVQIIRNGKPDNALPVEVIRVDGSNILLRSSHFPPERFQLSISNIEDTPNLWLFPSKHATEAAQPCYLTVEEE
;
A
#
# COMPACT_ATOMS: atom_id res chain seq x y z
N MET A 1 13.76 12.58 10.70
CA MET A 1 12.83 11.55 11.21
C MET A 1 11.37 11.93 10.98
N ASN A 2 10.94 13.16 11.29
CA ASN A 2 9.53 13.58 11.11
C ASN A 2 9.00 13.50 9.67
N ARG A 3 9.86 13.55 8.64
CA ARG A 3 9.45 13.53 7.23
C ARG A 3 8.85 12.18 6.80
N LEU A 4 9.17 11.08 7.49
CA LEU A 4 8.70 9.72 7.16
C LEU A 4 7.43 9.30 7.91
N LEU A 5 6.87 10.13 8.78
CA LEU A 5 5.75 9.80 9.66
C LEU A 5 4.51 10.69 9.44
N GLY A 6 4.43 11.41 8.33
CA GLY A 6 3.27 12.24 7.97
C GLY A 6 2.05 11.43 7.54
N PRO A 7 0.93 12.11 7.17
CA PRO A 7 -0.20 11.45 6.52
C PRO A 7 0.26 10.63 5.33
N SER A 8 -0.03 9.34 5.31
CA SER A 8 0.51 8.46 4.29
C SER A 8 -0.56 7.66 3.56
N ILE A 9 -0.25 7.22 2.35
CA ILE A 9 -1.12 6.43 1.49
C ILE A 9 -0.30 5.47 0.66
N GLN A 10 -0.88 4.31 0.37
CA GLN A 10 -0.32 3.35 -0.58
C GLN A 10 -0.84 3.63 -1.97
N ILE A 11 0.04 3.51 -2.97
CA ILE A 11 -0.30 3.55 -4.39
C ILE A 11 0.35 2.37 -5.11
N ASP A 12 -0.40 1.73 -5.99
CA ASP A 12 0.13 0.80 -6.99
C ASP A 12 0.07 1.45 -8.37
N PRO A 13 1.18 2.03 -8.86
CA PRO A 13 1.21 2.73 -10.13
C PRO A 13 0.91 1.87 -11.36
N SER A 14 0.80 0.55 -11.21
CA SER A 14 0.37 -0.36 -12.28
C SER A 14 -1.14 -0.35 -12.55
N PHE A 15 -1.94 0.17 -11.63
CA PHE A 15 -3.38 0.28 -11.82
C PHE A 15 -3.76 1.25 -12.94
N PRO A 16 -4.83 0.96 -13.72
CA PRO A 16 -5.30 1.81 -14.80
C PRO A 16 -5.56 3.26 -14.42
N TYR A 17 -5.89 3.52 -13.16
CA TYR A 17 -6.09 4.87 -12.62
C TYR A 17 -4.86 5.77 -12.79
N TYR A 18 -3.65 5.23 -12.71
CA TYR A 18 -2.39 5.96 -12.82
C TYR A 18 -1.80 5.94 -14.24
N LEU A 19 -2.29 5.07 -15.12
CA LEU A 19 -1.78 4.96 -16.48
C LEU A 19 -2.31 6.07 -17.39
N ASN A 20 -1.57 6.37 -18.46
CA ASN A 20 -1.94 7.37 -19.48
C ASN A 20 -2.24 8.77 -18.89
N ARG A 21 -1.41 9.19 -17.96
CA ARG A 21 -1.37 10.53 -17.37
C ARG A 21 0.07 10.84 -16.94
N SER A 22 0.43 12.12 -16.81
CA SER A 22 1.78 12.48 -16.38
C SER A 22 2.01 12.17 -14.90
N GLU A 23 3.26 11.89 -14.55
CA GLU A 23 3.72 11.75 -13.19
C GLU A 23 3.44 13.01 -12.36
N GLN A 24 3.57 14.18 -13.00
CA GLN A 24 3.23 15.46 -12.40
C GLN A 24 1.78 15.49 -11.93
N SER A 25 0.83 15.05 -12.77
CA SER A 25 -0.58 15.07 -12.39
C SER A 25 -0.92 14.11 -11.25
N ILE A 26 -0.20 12.97 -11.14
CA ILE A 26 -0.34 12.04 -10.00
C ILE A 26 0.18 12.71 -8.73
N ALA A 27 1.35 13.34 -8.80
CA ALA A 27 1.96 13.99 -7.66
C ALA A 27 1.16 15.20 -7.17
N ASP A 28 0.61 16.01 -8.10
CA ASP A 28 -0.29 17.13 -7.78
C ASP A 28 -1.55 16.66 -7.04
N GLU A 29 -2.17 15.58 -7.51
CA GLU A 29 -3.36 15.01 -6.89
C GLU A 29 -3.09 14.52 -5.45
N LEU A 30 -1.99 13.80 -5.23
CA LEU A 30 -1.63 13.28 -3.91
C LEU A 30 -1.22 14.41 -2.94
N GLU A 31 -0.52 15.42 -3.41
CA GLU A 31 -0.18 16.60 -2.63
C GLU A 31 -1.43 17.37 -2.19
N LEU A 32 -2.35 17.63 -3.13
CA LEU A 32 -3.61 18.33 -2.85
C LEU A 32 -4.55 17.49 -1.95
N ALA A 33 -4.44 16.17 -1.98
CA ALA A 33 -5.12 15.29 -1.04
C ALA A 33 -4.51 15.34 0.38
N GLY A 34 -3.38 16.03 0.56
CA GLY A 34 -2.74 16.27 1.87
C GLY A 34 -1.73 15.20 2.30
N TYR A 35 -1.39 14.26 1.43
CA TYR A 35 -0.41 13.22 1.76
C TYR A 35 1.02 13.77 1.76
N ARG A 36 1.86 13.21 2.64
CA ARG A 36 3.27 13.58 2.82
C ARG A 36 4.21 12.38 2.69
N VAL A 37 3.67 11.18 2.81
CA VAL A 37 4.41 9.93 2.67
C VAL A 37 3.66 9.02 1.71
N ILE A 38 4.35 8.50 0.72
CA ILE A 38 3.81 7.61 -0.29
C ILE A 38 4.47 6.25 -0.14
N HIS A 39 3.67 5.22 0.06
CA HIS A 39 4.10 3.82 -0.01
C HIS A 39 3.85 3.33 -1.44
N TYR A 40 4.90 3.38 -2.24
CA TYR A 40 4.89 2.98 -3.65
C TYR A 40 4.99 1.45 -3.74
N PHE A 41 3.91 0.78 -4.13
CA PHE A 41 3.87 -0.67 -4.25
C PHE A 41 4.64 -1.12 -5.50
N VAL A 42 5.70 -1.89 -5.29
CA VAL A 42 6.58 -2.43 -6.32
C VAL A 42 6.18 -3.87 -6.59
N THR A 43 5.47 -4.11 -7.68
CA THR A 43 5.06 -5.46 -8.12
C THR A 43 6.11 -6.17 -8.96
N ASP A 44 7.04 -5.41 -9.55
CA ASP A 44 8.17 -5.87 -10.35
C ASP A 44 9.38 -4.98 -10.03
N GLU A 45 10.39 -5.51 -9.37
CA GLU A 45 11.57 -4.77 -8.92
C GLU A 45 12.40 -4.20 -10.07
N THR A 46 12.18 -4.68 -11.30
CA THR A 46 12.88 -4.20 -12.50
C THR A 46 12.18 -3.03 -13.19
N LYS A 47 10.88 -2.83 -12.91
CA LYS A 47 10.01 -1.85 -13.58
C LYS A 47 9.44 -0.83 -12.58
N VAL A 48 10.23 0.16 -12.23
CA VAL A 48 9.81 1.26 -11.34
C VAL A 48 9.77 2.57 -12.11
N ASN A 49 8.73 3.36 -11.90
CA ASN A 49 8.62 4.68 -12.48
C ASN A 49 9.44 5.70 -11.66
N GLN A 50 10.71 5.87 -12.03
CA GLN A 50 11.62 6.79 -11.37
C GLN A 50 11.13 8.25 -11.43
N LYS A 51 10.56 8.66 -12.57
CA LYS A 51 10.04 10.03 -12.73
C LYS A 51 8.92 10.33 -11.74
N LEU A 52 8.06 9.34 -11.45
CA LEU A 52 7.02 9.53 -10.44
C LEU A 52 7.62 9.72 -9.04
N ILE A 53 8.65 8.95 -8.68
CA ILE A 53 9.34 9.13 -7.39
C ILE A 53 9.92 10.55 -7.30
N GLU A 54 10.64 10.99 -8.32
CA GLU A 54 11.23 12.34 -8.40
C GLU A 54 10.15 13.42 -8.27
N GLN A 55 9.04 13.30 -9.01
CA GLN A 55 7.94 14.28 -8.96
C GLN A 55 7.25 14.34 -7.59
N LEU A 56 7.15 13.23 -6.87
CA LEU A 56 6.65 13.19 -5.49
C LEU A 56 7.63 13.86 -4.53
N GLN A 57 8.92 13.58 -4.68
CA GLN A 57 9.98 14.16 -3.84
C GLN A 57 10.15 15.68 -4.07
N ASP A 58 10.01 16.16 -5.29
CA ASP A 58 10.06 17.60 -5.63
C ASP A 58 8.96 18.39 -4.90
N ARG A 59 7.83 17.73 -4.56
CA ARG A 59 6.75 18.29 -3.74
C ARG A 59 6.93 18.08 -2.24
N GLY A 60 8.11 17.59 -1.84
CA GLY A 60 8.46 17.36 -0.44
C GLY A 60 7.85 16.12 0.18
N MET A 61 7.26 15.22 -0.62
CA MET A 61 6.80 13.91 -0.14
C MET A 61 7.95 12.93 0.01
N ALA A 62 7.91 12.08 1.04
CA ALA A 62 8.81 10.94 1.16
C ALA A 62 8.21 9.73 0.46
N VAL A 63 9.05 8.94 -0.23
CA VAL A 63 8.59 7.79 -1.02
C VAL A 63 9.27 6.51 -0.53
N TRP A 64 8.46 5.57 -0.03
CA TRP A 64 8.88 4.23 0.36
C TRP A 64 8.67 3.24 -0.77
N ALA A 65 9.67 2.39 -1.06
CA ALA A 65 9.45 1.21 -1.86
C ALA A 65 8.78 0.13 -1.00
N MET A 66 7.51 -0.16 -1.26
CA MET A 66 6.81 -1.28 -0.64
C MET A 66 6.91 -2.50 -1.54
N VAL A 67 7.55 -3.56 -1.05
CA VAL A 67 7.70 -4.82 -1.78
C VAL A 67 7.05 -5.97 -1.00
N LEU A 68 6.58 -6.99 -1.72
CA LEU A 68 6.12 -8.22 -1.08
C LEU A 68 7.32 -9.05 -0.62
N GLY A 69 7.24 -9.59 0.59
CA GLY A 69 8.30 -10.39 1.20
C GLY A 69 8.50 -11.72 0.49
N ASN A 70 7.54 -12.62 0.63
CA ASN A 70 7.62 -13.97 0.11
C ASN A 70 6.42 -14.36 -0.76
N GLY A 71 5.94 -13.40 -1.54
CA GLY A 71 4.88 -13.60 -2.52
C GLY A 71 5.02 -12.72 -3.74
N ALA A 72 4.25 -13.01 -4.79
CA ALA A 72 4.12 -12.20 -6.00
C ALA A 72 2.79 -12.41 -6.69
N TYR A 73 2.30 -11.36 -7.36
CA TYR A 73 1.14 -11.43 -8.28
C TYR A 73 1.55 -11.70 -9.72
N THR A 74 2.82 -11.47 -10.06
CA THR A 74 3.39 -11.76 -11.38
C THR A 74 4.71 -12.49 -11.25
N THR A 75 5.03 -13.34 -12.21
CA THR A 75 6.26 -14.14 -12.25
C THR A 75 7.10 -13.88 -13.48
N GLU A 76 6.69 -12.91 -14.32
CA GLU A 76 7.36 -12.63 -15.62
C GLU A 76 8.80 -12.16 -15.46
N HIS A 77 9.11 -11.47 -14.35
CA HIS A 77 10.44 -10.94 -14.05
C HIS A 77 11.32 -11.93 -13.28
N LEU A 78 10.77 -13.08 -12.87
CA LEU A 78 11.50 -14.06 -12.09
C LEU A 78 12.37 -14.96 -12.98
N PRO A 79 13.49 -15.50 -12.47
CA PRO A 79 14.28 -16.53 -13.14
C PRO A 79 13.44 -17.77 -13.47
N LYS A 80 13.83 -18.52 -14.50
CA LYS A 80 13.06 -19.67 -15.01
C LYS A 80 12.84 -20.78 -13.98
N ASP A 81 13.68 -20.89 -12.97
CA ASP A 81 13.58 -21.88 -11.89
C ASP A 81 12.71 -21.42 -10.71
N TRP A 82 12.01 -20.29 -10.81
CA TRP A 82 11.11 -19.80 -9.78
C TRP A 82 10.05 -20.82 -9.30
N PRO A 83 9.53 -21.74 -10.14
CA PRO A 83 8.55 -22.71 -9.68
C PRO A 83 9.06 -23.61 -8.53
N ASP A 84 10.38 -23.87 -8.50
CA ASP A 84 11.03 -24.67 -7.44
C ASP A 84 11.07 -23.93 -6.09
N TRP A 85 10.82 -22.62 -6.07
CA TRP A 85 10.89 -21.80 -4.88
C TRP A 85 9.58 -21.75 -4.09
N GLN A 86 8.50 -22.29 -4.66
CA GLN A 86 7.17 -22.16 -4.08
C GLN A 86 7.02 -22.92 -2.76
N MET A 87 6.22 -22.36 -1.86
CA MET A 87 5.75 -23.05 -0.66
C MET A 87 4.86 -24.22 -1.03
N VAL A 88 4.99 -25.30 -0.26
CA VAL A 88 4.03 -26.40 -0.30
C VAL A 88 3.05 -26.25 0.87
N LEU A 89 1.76 -26.14 0.54
CA LEU A 89 0.69 -26.05 1.52
C LEU A 89 0.05 -27.42 1.75
N LEU A 90 -0.63 -27.61 2.88
CA LEU A 90 -1.37 -28.84 3.17
C LEU A 90 -2.44 -29.13 2.11
N LYS A 91 -3.03 -28.08 1.56
CA LYS A 91 -3.97 -28.11 0.42
C LYS A 91 -3.49 -27.11 -0.63
N PRO A 92 -3.41 -27.50 -1.90
CA PRO A 92 -3.10 -26.57 -2.98
C PRO A 92 -4.12 -25.42 -3.06
N VAL A 93 -3.62 -24.22 -3.34
CA VAL A 93 -4.44 -23.00 -3.56
C VAL A 93 -4.06 -22.42 -4.92
N ASN A 94 -5.07 -22.03 -5.69
CA ASN A 94 -4.91 -21.36 -6.98
C ASN A 94 -5.77 -20.09 -6.96
N ASP A 95 -5.22 -19.05 -6.38
CA ASP A 95 -5.87 -17.75 -6.19
C ASP A 95 -5.17 -16.61 -6.95
N GLY A 96 -4.22 -16.94 -7.83
CA GLY A 96 -3.44 -15.97 -8.60
C GLY A 96 -2.30 -15.32 -7.81
N TYR A 97 -2.06 -15.75 -6.57
CA TYR A 97 -0.95 -15.28 -5.74
C TYR A 97 0.08 -16.39 -5.55
N PHE A 98 1.30 -16.15 -6.00
CA PHE A 98 2.42 -17.07 -5.88
C PHE A 98 3.12 -16.87 -4.53
N ARG A 99 3.32 -17.95 -3.78
CA ARG A 99 3.92 -17.93 -2.44
C ARG A 99 5.27 -18.62 -2.46
N PHE A 100 6.33 -17.92 -2.11
CA PHE A 100 7.70 -18.42 -2.10
C PHE A 100 8.12 -18.84 -0.71
N SER A 101 8.86 -19.96 -0.64
CA SER A 101 9.35 -20.50 0.61
C SER A 101 10.50 -19.67 1.16
N PRO A 102 10.40 -19.10 2.37
CA PRO A 102 11.54 -18.45 3.03
C PRO A 102 12.65 -19.45 3.45
N PHE A 103 12.39 -20.76 3.32
CA PHE A 103 13.41 -21.81 3.47
C PHE A 103 14.21 -22.04 2.17
N SER A 104 13.75 -21.56 1.04
CA SER A 104 14.48 -21.64 -0.22
C SER A 104 15.64 -20.64 -0.23
N TYR A 105 16.88 -21.15 -0.13
CA TYR A 105 18.06 -20.29 -0.20
C TYR A 105 18.19 -19.55 -1.56
N LYS A 106 17.74 -20.19 -2.65
CA LYS A 106 17.74 -19.59 -3.99
C LYS A 106 16.81 -18.39 -4.04
N TYR A 107 15.57 -18.53 -3.53
CA TYR A 107 14.64 -17.43 -3.46
C TYR A 107 15.19 -16.29 -2.58
N THR A 108 15.66 -16.61 -1.39
CA THR A 108 16.20 -15.60 -0.45
C THR A 108 17.40 -14.86 -1.06
N ALA A 109 18.29 -15.57 -1.74
CA ALA A 109 19.45 -14.95 -2.41
C ALA A 109 19.01 -14.04 -3.57
N TRP A 110 18.09 -14.52 -4.41
CA TRP A 110 17.54 -13.72 -5.52
C TRP A 110 16.83 -12.46 -4.98
N LYS A 111 15.93 -12.61 -4.00
CA LYS A 111 15.18 -11.49 -3.44
C LYS A 111 16.12 -10.46 -2.80
N LYS A 112 17.13 -10.92 -2.06
CA LYS A 112 18.16 -10.05 -1.46
C LYS A 112 18.85 -9.21 -2.52
N GLN A 113 19.31 -9.84 -3.60
CA GLN A 113 19.97 -9.16 -4.71
C GLN A 113 19.01 -8.15 -5.38
N ALA A 114 17.78 -8.56 -5.70
CA ALA A 114 16.79 -7.71 -6.34
C ALA A 114 16.49 -6.44 -5.50
N LEU A 115 16.36 -6.58 -4.18
CA LEU A 115 16.14 -5.44 -3.30
C LEU A 115 17.37 -4.54 -3.17
N ALA A 116 18.56 -5.12 -3.11
CA ALA A 116 19.81 -4.36 -3.11
C ALA A 116 19.99 -3.54 -4.40
N GLU A 117 19.65 -4.11 -5.55
CA GLU A 117 19.67 -3.42 -6.85
C GLU A 117 18.58 -2.33 -6.92
N LEU A 118 17.37 -2.61 -6.44
CA LEU A 118 16.26 -1.67 -6.38
C LEU A 118 16.67 -0.36 -5.66
N VAL A 119 17.26 -0.48 -4.48
CA VAL A 119 17.62 0.70 -3.68
C VAL A 119 18.85 1.44 -4.18
N ARG A 120 19.73 0.78 -4.94
CA ARG A 120 20.85 1.45 -5.64
C ARG A 120 20.37 2.23 -6.86
N LYS A 121 19.41 1.66 -7.59
CA LYS A 121 18.95 2.20 -8.87
C LYS A 121 17.97 3.34 -8.73
N TYR A 122 17.05 3.26 -7.76
CA TYR A 122 15.95 4.21 -7.62
C TYR A 122 16.05 5.05 -6.34
N PRO A 123 15.67 6.34 -6.38
CA PRO A 123 15.91 7.28 -5.29
C PRO A 123 14.85 7.20 -4.17
N PHE A 124 14.42 6.03 -3.77
CA PHE A 124 13.49 5.87 -2.66
C PHE A 124 14.06 6.41 -1.34
N ASP A 125 13.23 7.02 -0.49
CA ASP A 125 13.62 7.45 0.86
C ASP A 125 13.69 6.28 1.86
N GLY A 126 12.93 5.22 1.59
CA GLY A 126 12.90 4.02 2.42
C GLY A 126 12.51 2.77 1.64
N LEU A 127 12.77 1.61 2.25
CA LEU A 127 12.33 0.30 1.78
C LEU A 127 11.55 -0.41 2.87
N GLU A 128 10.46 -1.03 2.50
CA GLU A 128 9.62 -1.83 3.37
C GLU A 128 9.27 -3.16 2.72
N VAL A 129 9.26 -4.21 3.54
CA VAL A 129 8.88 -5.56 3.12
C VAL A 129 7.58 -5.91 3.80
N ALA A 130 6.50 -5.88 3.03
CA ALA A 130 5.17 -6.31 3.45
C ALA A 130 5.00 -7.82 3.25
N GLU A 131 4.09 -8.41 4.01
CA GLU A 131 3.68 -9.83 3.90
C GLU A 131 4.83 -10.86 3.95
N PRO A 132 5.79 -10.74 4.89
CA PRO A 132 6.89 -11.70 5.01
C PRO A 132 6.49 -12.92 5.86
N TYR A 133 5.30 -13.47 5.69
CA TYR A 133 4.72 -14.47 6.57
C TYR A 133 4.19 -15.70 5.83
N PHE A 134 3.89 -16.75 6.59
CA PHE A 134 3.26 -17.96 6.04
C PHE A 134 1.75 -17.78 5.89
N PRO A 135 1.12 -18.40 4.89
CA PRO A 135 -0.33 -18.46 4.83
C PRO A 135 -0.85 -19.43 5.91
N GLU A 136 -2.01 -19.30 6.43
CA GLU A 136 -2.99 -18.23 6.44
C GLU A 136 -3.66 -18.23 7.82
N TRP A 137 -4.45 -17.19 8.17
CA TRP A 137 -5.28 -17.22 9.37
C TRP A 137 -6.21 -18.46 9.37
N ASN A 138 -6.20 -19.25 10.47
CA ASN A 138 -6.86 -20.55 10.56
C ASN A 138 -6.42 -21.59 9.50
N GLY A 139 -5.23 -21.47 8.96
CA GLY A 139 -4.73 -22.32 7.89
C GLY A 139 -4.76 -23.83 8.20
N LEU A 140 -4.59 -24.21 9.47
CA LEU A 140 -4.75 -25.62 9.90
C LEU A 140 -6.17 -26.16 9.72
N ALA A 141 -7.20 -25.32 9.87
CA ALA A 141 -8.59 -25.74 9.74
C ALA A 141 -9.02 -25.84 8.28
N ASN A 142 -8.56 -24.93 7.42
CA ASN A 142 -8.95 -24.88 6.00
C ASN A 142 -7.94 -25.55 5.05
N GLY A 143 -6.77 -25.97 5.57
CA GLY A 143 -5.70 -26.61 4.82
C GLY A 143 -4.73 -25.63 4.12
N VAL A 144 -4.95 -24.33 4.22
CA VAL A 144 -4.04 -23.30 3.69
C VAL A 144 -2.95 -22.99 4.73
N TYR A 145 -2.20 -24.01 5.11
CA TYR A 145 -1.13 -23.95 6.09
C TYR A 145 0.17 -24.45 5.49
N GLY A 146 1.25 -23.73 5.70
CA GLY A 146 2.57 -24.06 5.19
C GLY A 146 3.68 -23.27 5.89
N ASP A 147 4.92 -23.38 5.43
CA ASP A 147 5.39 -24.27 4.40
C ASP A 147 5.62 -25.69 4.98
N VAL A 148 5.12 -26.73 4.31
CA VAL A 148 5.36 -28.14 4.68
C VAL A 148 6.15 -28.88 3.58
N GLY A 149 6.78 -28.15 2.69
CA GLY A 149 7.51 -28.64 1.55
C GLY A 149 8.91 -29.18 1.88
N PRO A 150 9.64 -29.62 0.84
CA PRO A 150 10.95 -30.24 1.01
C PRO A 150 11.96 -29.34 1.73
N TYR A 151 11.98 -28.04 1.39
CA TYR A 151 12.91 -27.09 2.03
C TYR A 151 12.64 -26.93 3.51
N ALA A 152 11.37 -26.76 3.91
CA ALA A 152 10.98 -26.65 5.30
C ALA A 152 11.31 -27.91 6.10
N ARG A 153 11.03 -29.09 5.51
CA ARG A 153 11.35 -30.40 6.14
C ARG A 153 12.84 -30.58 6.34
N ALA A 154 13.64 -30.33 5.31
CA ALA A 154 15.10 -30.47 5.38
C ALA A 154 15.70 -29.52 6.43
N ALA A 155 15.28 -28.26 6.43
CA ALA A 155 15.77 -27.26 7.37
C ALA A 155 15.36 -27.58 8.82
N PHE A 156 14.13 -28.02 9.06
CA PHE A 156 13.68 -28.43 10.40
C PHE A 156 14.45 -29.66 10.90
N LYS A 157 14.60 -30.67 10.05
CA LYS A 157 15.36 -31.87 10.36
C LYS A 157 16.81 -31.55 10.66
N GLN A 158 17.44 -30.66 9.94
CA GLN A 158 18.80 -30.21 10.19
C GLN A 158 18.92 -29.54 11.56
N GLN A 159 17.96 -28.72 11.96
CA GLN A 159 18.02 -27.96 13.21
C GLN A 159 17.61 -28.77 14.44
N TYR A 160 16.62 -29.67 14.35
CA TYR A 160 16.03 -30.39 15.47
C TYR A 160 16.26 -31.89 15.46
N GLY A 161 16.84 -32.44 14.40
CA GLY A 161 17.10 -33.89 14.27
C GLY A 161 15.83 -34.75 14.06
N SER A 162 14.67 -34.11 13.84
CA SER A 162 13.38 -34.78 13.71
C SER A 162 12.61 -34.30 12.48
N GLU A 163 11.64 -35.11 12.04
CA GLU A 163 10.71 -34.66 11.01
C GLU A 163 9.74 -33.57 11.55
N ILE A 164 9.16 -32.76 10.65
CA ILE A 164 8.12 -31.79 11.03
C ILE A 164 6.90 -32.51 11.62
N PRO A 165 6.04 -31.82 12.40
CA PRO A 165 4.80 -32.40 12.89
C PRO A 165 3.94 -32.95 11.73
N ASP A 166 3.25 -34.07 12.01
CA ASP A 166 2.21 -34.57 11.08
C ASP A 166 0.93 -33.76 11.26
N PHE A 167 0.40 -33.22 10.17
CA PHE A 167 -0.81 -32.40 10.16
C PHE A 167 -2.05 -33.15 9.62
N LYS A 168 -1.87 -34.41 9.15
CA LYS A 168 -2.93 -35.17 8.45
C LYS A 168 -3.40 -36.40 9.23
N HIS A 169 -2.49 -37.18 9.80
CA HIS A 169 -2.80 -38.49 10.35
C HIS A 169 -2.93 -38.43 11.88
N ARG A 170 -4.17 -38.36 12.36
CA ARG A 170 -4.49 -38.19 13.80
C ARG A 170 -3.95 -39.32 14.69
N SER A 171 -3.73 -40.50 14.16
CA SER A 171 -3.17 -41.65 14.87
C SER A 171 -1.62 -41.62 14.97
N ASN A 172 -0.97 -40.73 14.22
CA ASN A 172 0.48 -40.61 14.24
C ASN A 172 0.93 -40.02 15.58
N PRO A 173 1.94 -40.62 16.27
CA PRO A 173 2.50 -40.05 17.49
C PRO A 173 3.01 -38.61 17.31
N ASN A 174 3.49 -38.26 16.12
CA ASN A 174 3.95 -36.90 15.78
C ASN A 174 2.84 -36.00 15.23
N TYR A 175 1.58 -36.43 15.29
CA TYR A 175 0.48 -35.54 14.96
C TYR A 175 0.53 -34.27 15.83
N TYR A 176 0.38 -33.11 15.26
CA TYR A 176 0.63 -31.83 15.93
C TYR A 176 -0.15 -31.65 17.25
N LYS A 177 -1.31 -32.31 17.42
CA LYS A 177 -2.07 -32.32 18.68
C LYS A 177 -1.59 -33.40 19.66
N ASN A 178 -0.96 -34.46 19.19
CA ASN A 178 -0.47 -35.55 20.01
C ASN A 178 0.93 -35.25 20.56
N ASN A 179 1.72 -34.42 19.87
CA ASN A 179 3.06 -34.07 20.28
C ASN A 179 3.20 -32.51 20.40
N PRO A 180 2.74 -31.95 21.52
CA PRO A 180 2.74 -30.49 21.72
C PRO A 180 4.16 -29.91 21.83
N ILE A 181 5.16 -30.71 22.21
CA ILE A 181 6.57 -30.28 22.29
C ILE A 181 7.10 -30.07 20.87
N LEU A 182 6.96 -31.07 19.99
CA LEU A 182 7.38 -30.99 18.61
C LEU A 182 6.62 -29.86 17.88
N TYR A 183 5.32 -29.71 18.18
CA TYR A 183 4.52 -28.64 17.57
C TYR A 183 4.98 -27.25 18.00
N ARG A 184 5.34 -27.05 19.26
CA ARG A 184 5.92 -25.78 19.74
C ARG A 184 7.26 -25.48 19.07
N GLN A 185 8.13 -26.48 18.95
CA GLN A 185 9.39 -26.33 18.21
C GLN A 185 9.16 -25.89 16.77
N TRP A 186 8.13 -26.46 16.11
CA TRP A 186 7.74 -26.08 14.77
C TRP A 186 7.25 -24.62 14.67
N ILE A 187 6.44 -24.16 15.63
CA ILE A 187 5.98 -22.75 15.68
C ILE A 187 7.18 -21.81 15.84
N GLU A 188 8.07 -22.08 16.81
CA GLU A 188 9.26 -21.25 17.03
C GLU A 188 10.19 -21.25 15.82
N PHE A 189 10.35 -22.37 15.16
CA PHE A 189 11.13 -22.47 13.93
C PHE A 189 10.57 -21.59 12.80
N ARG A 190 9.26 -21.57 12.62
CA ARG A 190 8.60 -20.71 11.62
C ARG A 190 8.78 -19.23 11.95
N VAL A 191 8.61 -18.85 13.22
CA VAL A 191 8.87 -17.47 13.68
C VAL A 191 10.33 -17.08 13.43
N TRP A 192 11.26 -17.94 13.81
CA TRP A 192 12.68 -17.72 13.54
C TRP A 192 12.96 -17.57 12.04
N THR A 193 12.34 -18.39 11.21
CA THR A 193 12.54 -18.37 9.75
C THR A 193 12.07 -17.05 9.11
N VAL A 194 10.89 -16.52 9.50
CA VAL A 194 10.42 -15.22 9.03
C VAL A 194 11.42 -14.12 9.40
N ASN A 195 11.86 -14.10 10.65
CA ASN A 195 12.82 -13.10 11.13
C ASN A 195 14.18 -13.24 10.44
N ARG A 196 14.66 -14.49 10.25
CA ARG A 196 15.90 -14.78 9.54
C ARG A 196 15.84 -14.36 8.07
N PHE A 197 14.72 -14.63 7.39
CA PHE A 197 14.50 -14.20 6.02
C PHE A 197 14.63 -12.67 5.88
N LEU A 198 13.96 -11.91 6.75
CA LEU A 198 14.08 -10.45 6.75
C LEU A 198 15.49 -9.97 7.09
N PHE A 199 16.17 -10.63 8.03
CA PHE A 199 17.57 -10.32 8.33
C PHE A 199 18.47 -10.50 7.10
N GLU A 200 18.29 -11.58 6.35
CA GLU A 200 19.05 -11.82 5.12
C GLU A 200 18.81 -10.72 4.08
N LEU A 201 17.56 -10.25 3.93
CA LEU A 201 17.24 -9.19 2.96
C LEU A 201 17.86 -7.85 3.36
N PHE A 202 17.78 -7.49 4.64
CA PHE A 202 18.15 -6.15 5.08
C PHE A 202 19.58 -6.03 5.60
N ASN A 203 20.03 -6.97 6.44
CA ASN A 203 21.19 -6.81 7.30
C ASN A 203 22.39 -7.69 6.92
N ALA A 204 22.15 -8.83 6.25
CA ALA A 204 23.24 -9.73 5.86
C ALA A 204 24.10 -9.13 4.75
N PRO A 205 25.35 -9.62 4.57
CA PRO A 205 26.20 -9.21 3.46
C PRO A 205 25.50 -9.30 2.11
N GLY A 206 25.64 -8.27 1.27
CA GLY A 206 24.93 -8.10 0.01
C GLY A 206 23.49 -7.64 0.16
N GLY A 207 23.01 -7.39 1.37
CA GLY A 207 21.65 -6.93 1.66
C GLY A 207 21.47 -5.41 1.45
N VAL A 208 20.27 -4.95 1.75
CA VAL A 208 19.81 -3.57 1.49
C VAL A 208 20.66 -2.52 2.19
N ARG A 209 21.02 -2.74 3.48
CA ARG A 209 21.83 -1.77 4.25
C ARG A 209 23.27 -1.65 3.76
N GLU A 210 23.84 -2.73 3.22
CA GLU A 210 25.15 -2.65 2.57
C GLU A 210 25.05 -1.94 1.22
N ALA A 211 23.96 -2.21 0.49
CA ALA A 211 23.72 -1.60 -0.82
C ALA A 211 23.50 -0.09 -0.75
N ARG A 212 22.80 0.37 0.30
CA ARG A 212 22.49 1.77 0.56
C ARG A 212 22.36 2.02 2.07
N PRO A 213 23.46 2.43 2.73
CA PRO A 213 23.52 2.54 4.21
C PRO A 213 22.59 3.59 4.83
N ASP A 214 22.21 4.63 4.07
CA ASP A 214 21.34 5.74 4.49
C ASP A 214 19.85 5.46 4.31
N ILE A 215 19.46 4.37 3.63
CA ILE A 215 18.06 4.06 3.39
C ILE A 215 17.32 3.72 4.69
N ARG A 216 16.11 4.20 4.82
CA ARG A 216 15.24 3.86 5.95
C ARG A 216 14.57 2.51 5.72
N ILE A 217 14.36 1.78 6.81
CA ILE A 217 13.78 0.43 6.77
C ILE A 217 12.47 0.41 7.56
N ALA A 218 11.43 -0.14 6.96
CA ALA A 218 10.21 -0.49 7.67
C ALA A 218 9.95 -1.99 7.63
N THR A 219 9.41 -2.51 8.74
CA THR A 219 8.93 -3.88 8.84
C THR A 219 7.41 -3.91 9.05
N TRP A 220 6.78 -4.99 8.63
CA TRP A 220 5.33 -5.16 8.67
C TRP A 220 4.95 -6.46 9.38
N SER A 221 3.97 -6.38 10.27
CA SER A 221 3.28 -7.53 10.85
C SER A 221 1.77 -7.35 10.76
N LEU A 222 1.01 -8.38 11.12
CA LEU A 222 -0.44 -8.33 11.09
C LEU A 222 -1.02 -7.97 12.47
N GLY A 223 -2.18 -7.29 12.46
CA GLY A 223 -3.06 -7.12 13.60
C GLY A 223 -4.43 -7.71 13.29
N ILE A 224 -5.03 -8.38 14.29
CA ILE A 224 -6.34 -9.01 14.17
C ILE A 224 -7.12 -8.93 15.47
N HIS A 225 -8.41 -8.68 15.37
CA HIS A 225 -9.35 -8.76 16.50
C HIS A 225 -9.95 -10.18 16.61
N ALA A 226 -9.23 -11.08 17.26
CA ALA A 226 -9.61 -12.49 17.43
C ALA A 226 -9.54 -12.98 18.88
N GLY A 227 -9.67 -12.06 19.86
CA GLY A 227 -9.62 -12.36 21.29
C GLY A 227 -8.21 -12.23 21.92
N PRO A 228 -8.06 -12.62 23.19
CA PRO A 228 -6.83 -12.39 23.96
C PRO A 228 -5.61 -13.12 23.37
N ASP A 229 -5.82 -14.25 22.70
CA ASP A 229 -4.77 -15.09 22.13
C ASP A 229 -4.34 -14.67 20.72
N SER A 230 -4.78 -13.51 20.23
CA SER A 230 -4.53 -13.09 18.84
C SER A 230 -3.04 -13.06 18.48
N VAL A 231 -2.19 -12.61 19.42
CA VAL A 231 -0.73 -12.56 19.21
C VAL A 231 -0.14 -13.96 19.05
N GLU A 232 -0.50 -14.87 19.95
CA GLU A 232 0.02 -16.26 19.92
C GLU A 232 -0.53 -17.02 18.69
N LYS A 233 -1.77 -16.77 18.30
CA LYS A 233 -2.35 -17.35 17.08
C LYS A 233 -1.64 -16.87 15.80
N LEU A 234 -1.18 -15.62 15.73
CA LEU A 234 -0.38 -15.16 14.58
C LEU A 234 0.99 -15.84 14.54
N ARG A 235 1.60 -16.09 15.69
CA ARG A 235 2.83 -16.92 15.76
C ARG A 235 2.56 -18.33 15.24
N GLU A 236 1.50 -18.96 15.73
CA GLU A 236 1.09 -20.33 15.35
C GLU A 236 0.75 -20.45 13.86
N PHE A 237 -0.10 -19.57 13.34
CA PHE A 237 -0.60 -19.72 11.98
C PHE A 237 0.36 -19.15 10.93
N GLN A 238 0.99 -18.01 11.20
CA GLN A 238 1.71 -17.26 10.18
C GLN A 238 3.19 -17.00 10.49
N GLY A 239 3.70 -17.51 11.62
CA GLY A 239 5.11 -17.33 11.99
C GLY A 239 5.46 -15.88 12.32
N LEU A 240 4.49 -15.07 12.77
CA LEU A 240 4.69 -13.65 13.05
C LEU A 240 4.88 -13.37 14.54
N ASP A 241 6.01 -12.76 14.88
CA ASP A 241 6.28 -12.11 16.15
C ASP A 241 6.91 -10.74 15.89
N ALA A 242 6.11 -9.68 15.99
CA ALA A 242 6.53 -8.33 15.69
C ALA A 242 7.72 -7.85 16.53
N ALA A 243 7.74 -8.15 17.83
CA ALA A 243 8.83 -7.74 18.72
C ALA A 243 10.15 -8.45 18.38
N ALA A 244 10.10 -9.76 18.10
CA ALA A 244 11.27 -10.51 17.64
C ALA A 244 11.76 -10.06 16.26
N MET A 245 10.83 -9.71 15.34
CA MET A 245 11.15 -9.15 14.04
C MET A 245 11.90 -7.81 14.17
N ILE A 246 11.41 -6.91 15.01
CA ILE A 246 12.04 -5.62 15.28
C ILE A 246 13.43 -5.82 15.90
N SER A 247 13.58 -6.71 16.87
CA SER A 247 14.89 -7.06 17.47
C SER A 247 15.90 -7.52 16.42
N THR A 248 15.43 -8.32 15.46
CA THR A 248 16.27 -8.93 14.43
C THR A 248 16.65 -7.94 13.33
N VAL A 249 15.68 -7.19 12.81
CA VAL A 249 15.87 -6.30 11.65
C VAL A 249 16.36 -4.92 12.06
N ARG A 250 15.95 -4.41 13.23
CA ARG A 250 16.21 -3.05 13.73
C ARG A 250 15.72 -1.99 12.73
N PRO A 251 14.42 -1.98 12.39
CA PRO A 251 13.87 -1.01 11.46
C PRO A 251 13.76 0.39 12.07
N ASP A 252 13.53 1.39 11.23
CA ASP A 252 13.25 2.77 11.64
C ASP A 252 11.77 2.96 12.05
N VAL A 253 10.88 2.14 11.51
CA VAL A 253 9.44 2.12 11.82
C VAL A 253 8.88 0.71 11.66
N HIS A 254 7.84 0.37 12.44
CA HIS A 254 7.12 -0.88 12.29
C HIS A 254 5.63 -0.63 12.04
N PHE A 255 5.06 -1.28 11.01
CA PHE A 255 3.64 -1.18 10.70
C PHE A 255 2.86 -2.42 11.15
N ILE A 256 1.69 -2.19 11.73
CA ILE A 256 0.69 -3.22 12.00
C ILE A 256 -0.37 -3.14 10.90
N GLN A 257 -0.34 -4.09 9.97
CA GLN A 257 -1.30 -4.22 8.88
C GLN A 257 -2.59 -4.86 9.38
N THR A 258 -3.71 -4.29 9.00
CA THR A 258 -5.02 -4.91 9.28
C THR A 258 -5.17 -6.21 8.52
N HIS A 259 -5.35 -7.31 9.26
CA HIS A 259 -5.50 -8.63 8.64
C HIS A 259 -6.88 -8.79 7.97
N TRP A 260 -6.95 -9.65 6.93
CA TRP A 260 -8.14 -9.83 6.10
C TRP A 260 -9.43 -10.17 6.88
N PRO A 261 -9.44 -10.93 7.99
CA PRO A 261 -10.67 -11.18 8.75
C PRO A 261 -11.32 -9.92 9.33
N ASP A 262 -10.51 -8.88 9.56
CA ASP A 262 -10.99 -7.60 10.04
C ASP A 262 -11.39 -6.67 8.90
N TRP A 263 -10.52 -6.43 7.91
CA TRP A 263 -10.84 -5.46 6.88
C TRP A 263 -11.99 -5.90 5.95
N MET A 264 -12.26 -7.19 5.84
CA MET A 264 -13.41 -7.71 5.09
C MET A 264 -14.77 -7.43 5.75
N ARG A 265 -14.81 -6.94 6.99
CA ARG A 265 -16.08 -6.63 7.69
C ARG A 265 -16.75 -5.41 7.04
N PRO A 266 -17.97 -5.52 6.48
CA PRO A 266 -18.65 -4.39 5.82
C PRO A 266 -18.85 -3.19 6.74
N PHE A 267 -19.14 -3.46 8.03
CA PHE A 267 -19.41 -2.44 9.06
C PHE A 267 -18.23 -2.25 10.02
N LEU A 268 -17.00 -2.39 9.55
CA LEU A 268 -15.82 -2.14 10.37
C LEU A 268 -15.83 -0.67 10.85
N LYS A 269 -15.80 -0.46 12.15
CA LYS A 269 -15.74 0.89 12.73
C LYS A 269 -14.35 1.49 12.55
N PRO A 270 -14.21 2.83 12.39
CA PRO A 270 -12.90 3.46 12.19
C PRO A 270 -11.97 3.41 13.41
N ASP A 271 -12.50 3.06 14.59
CA ASP A 271 -11.73 2.88 15.82
C ASP A 271 -11.27 1.42 16.07
N TYR A 272 -11.45 0.52 15.11
CA TYR A 272 -11.18 -0.91 15.28
C TYR A 272 -9.73 -1.22 15.66
N CYS A 273 -8.79 -0.37 15.27
CA CYS A 273 -7.36 -0.54 15.59
C CYS A 273 -7.06 -0.47 17.10
N LYS A 274 -8.02 -0.04 17.94
CA LYS A 274 -7.94 -0.20 19.42
C LYS A 274 -7.82 -1.66 19.86
N HIS A 275 -8.32 -2.60 19.07
CA HIS A 275 -8.22 -4.04 19.33
C HIS A 275 -6.83 -4.60 19.02
N TYR A 276 -5.93 -3.77 18.44
CA TYR A 276 -4.53 -4.13 18.16
C TYR A 276 -3.58 -3.75 19.30
N GLU A 277 -4.13 -3.22 20.42
CA GLU A 277 -3.33 -2.89 21.61
C GLU A 277 -2.48 -4.08 22.13
N PRO A 278 -2.94 -5.36 22.13
CA PRO A 278 -2.08 -6.47 22.54
C PRO A 278 -0.79 -6.59 21.70
N PHE A 279 -0.85 -6.28 20.40
CA PHE A 279 0.32 -6.27 19.52
C PHE A 279 1.22 -5.05 19.80
N ALA A 280 0.62 -3.86 19.87
CA ALA A 280 1.34 -2.62 20.13
C ALA A 280 1.98 -2.61 21.52
N ALA A 281 1.29 -3.09 22.55
CA ALA A 281 1.80 -3.19 23.91
C ALA A 281 3.02 -4.12 24.01
N LYS A 282 2.98 -5.29 23.36
CA LYS A 282 4.13 -6.21 23.30
C LYS A 282 5.34 -5.57 22.62
N ILE A 283 5.13 -4.82 21.52
CA ILE A 283 6.20 -4.08 20.86
C ILE A 283 6.76 -3.00 21.80
N ARG A 284 5.93 -2.15 22.38
CA ARG A 284 6.35 -1.03 23.25
C ARG A 284 7.09 -1.51 24.50
N ALA A 285 6.70 -2.66 25.05
CA ALA A 285 7.37 -3.24 26.21
C ALA A 285 8.83 -3.62 25.94
N ILE A 286 9.17 -4.03 24.71
CA ILE A 286 10.52 -4.47 24.32
C ILE A 286 11.27 -3.37 23.57
N HIS A 287 10.55 -2.57 22.78
CA HIS A 287 11.08 -1.53 21.90
C HIS A 287 10.35 -0.20 22.12
N PRO A 288 10.51 0.46 23.28
CA PRO A 288 9.72 1.65 23.66
C PRO A 288 9.91 2.86 22.75
N HIS A 289 10.99 2.90 21.99
CA HIS A 289 11.35 4.06 21.14
C HIS A 289 11.01 3.86 19.65
N ILE A 290 10.53 2.68 19.25
CA ILE A 290 10.20 2.48 17.83
C ILE A 290 8.87 3.15 17.48
N PRO A 291 8.81 3.95 16.41
CA PRO A 291 7.55 4.40 15.88
C PRO A 291 6.71 3.21 15.38
N ILE A 292 5.44 3.18 15.76
CA ILE A 292 4.49 2.17 15.28
C ILE A 292 3.48 2.85 14.37
N GLY A 293 3.35 2.35 13.15
CA GLY A 293 2.30 2.71 12.20
C GLY A 293 1.17 1.68 12.20
N VAL A 294 -0.01 2.06 11.70
CA VAL A 294 -1.13 1.15 11.48
C VAL A 294 -1.69 1.33 10.07
N GLN A 295 -2.01 0.22 9.40
CA GLN A 295 -2.54 0.25 8.05
C GLN A 295 -3.99 -0.24 8.02
N ALA A 296 -4.85 0.49 7.28
CA ALA A 296 -6.20 0.07 6.93
C ALA A 296 -6.30 -0.32 5.46
N ASP A 297 -7.21 -1.23 5.15
CA ASP A 297 -7.69 -1.46 3.79
C ASP A 297 -8.99 -0.69 3.58
N ILE A 298 -9.08 0.09 2.50
CA ILE A 298 -10.21 0.98 2.23
C ILE A 298 -11.03 0.59 1.01
N GLY A 299 -10.65 -0.50 0.31
CA GLY A 299 -11.38 -0.83 -0.90
C GLY A 299 -10.99 -2.09 -1.66
N SER A 300 -10.20 -3.02 -1.13
CA SER A 300 -9.82 -4.27 -1.85
C SER A 300 -11.03 -5.12 -2.26
N LEU A 301 -12.19 -4.96 -1.63
CA LEU A 301 -13.45 -5.53 -2.08
C LEU A 301 -14.51 -4.44 -2.24
N GLN A 302 -15.28 -4.49 -3.32
CA GLN A 302 -16.29 -3.48 -3.64
C GLN A 302 -17.27 -3.21 -2.47
N ARG A 303 -17.71 -4.27 -1.78
CA ARG A 303 -18.68 -4.17 -0.67
C ARG A 303 -18.14 -3.54 0.60
N MET A 304 -16.81 -3.43 0.76
CA MET A 304 -16.17 -2.94 1.98
C MET A 304 -15.42 -1.62 1.77
N ARG A 305 -15.63 -0.94 0.65
CA ARG A 305 -15.04 0.38 0.38
C ARG A 305 -15.42 1.37 1.48
N ARG A 306 -14.43 2.15 1.94
CA ARG A 306 -14.57 3.11 3.03
C ARG A 306 -14.78 4.53 2.50
N SER A 307 -15.62 5.31 3.21
CA SER A 307 -15.84 6.72 2.88
C SER A 307 -14.66 7.60 3.34
N ARG A 308 -14.60 8.82 2.85
CA ARG A 308 -13.63 9.83 3.30
C ARG A 308 -13.77 10.13 4.80
N THR A 309 -14.99 10.25 5.30
CA THR A 309 -15.25 10.44 6.73
C THR A 309 -14.69 9.27 7.55
N TRP A 310 -14.93 8.03 7.11
CA TRP A 310 -14.39 6.86 7.79
C TRP A 310 -12.85 6.89 7.84
N LEU A 311 -12.18 7.27 6.74
CA LEU A 311 -10.72 7.37 6.68
C LEU A 311 -10.18 8.46 7.61
N ASN A 312 -10.82 9.63 7.65
CA ASN A 312 -10.47 10.73 8.55
C ASN A 312 -10.64 10.33 10.02
N ASP A 313 -11.73 9.63 10.35
CA ASP A 313 -11.97 9.11 11.68
C ASP A 313 -10.95 8.03 12.05
N PHE A 314 -10.58 7.15 11.13
CA PHE A 314 -9.52 6.17 11.34
C PHE A 314 -8.18 6.86 11.66
N ALA A 315 -7.78 7.84 10.87
CA ALA A 315 -6.57 8.63 11.10
C ALA A 315 -6.56 9.29 12.49
N SER A 316 -7.68 9.91 12.87
CA SER A 316 -7.86 10.53 14.19
C SER A 316 -7.76 9.50 15.32
N ASN A 317 -8.39 8.34 15.17
CA ASN A 317 -8.36 7.28 16.17
C ASN A 317 -6.97 6.65 16.29
N ALA A 318 -6.26 6.43 15.17
CA ALA A 318 -4.88 5.95 15.19
C ALA A 318 -3.97 6.90 16.01
N ALA A 319 -4.08 8.20 15.78
CA ALA A 319 -3.32 9.19 16.55
C ALA A 319 -3.65 9.16 18.05
N LYS A 320 -4.96 9.11 18.41
CA LYS A 320 -5.42 9.02 19.81
C LYS A 320 -4.93 7.75 20.51
N LEU A 321 -4.75 6.65 19.80
CA LEU A 321 -4.25 5.39 20.32
C LEU A 321 -2.71 5.33 20.40
N GLY A 322 -2.02 6.44 20.04
CA GLY A 322 -0.57 6.56 20.14
C GLY A 322 0.19 5.89 19.01
N TYR A 323 -0.45 5.64 17.85
CA TYR A 323 0.28 5.30 16.64
C TYR A 323 1.00 6.52 16.10
N SER A 324 2.25 6.37 15.73
CA SER A 324 3.09 7.47 15.23
C SER A 324 2.72 7.90 13.82
N THR A 325 2.11 7.00 13.05
CA THR A 325 1.63 7.24 11.69
C THR A 325 0.54 6.23 11.33
N TRP A 326 -0.13 6.47 10.22
CA TRP A 326 -1.09 5.55 9.63
C TRP A 326 -0.96 5.56 8.11
N THR A 327 -1.42 4.51 7.47
CA THR A 327 -1.54 4.43 6.01
C THR A 327 -2.81 3.69 5.61
N ALA A 328 -3.19 3.77 4.36
CA ALA A 328 -4.31 3.03 3.82
C ALA A 328 -3.98 2.45 2.44
N TYR A 329 -4.43 1.24 2.20
CA TYR A 329 -4.40 0.58 0.91
C TYR A 329 -5.75 0.76 0.22
N GLU A 330 -5.84 1.23 -0.95
CA GLU A 330 -4.93 1.98 -1.81
C GLU A 330 -5.69 3.26 -2.20
N TYR A 331 -5.00 4.34 -2.54
CA TYR A 331 -5.57 5.69 -2.71
C TYR A 331 -6.85 5.75 -3.53
N HIS A 332 -6.86 5.14 -4.72
CA HIS A 332 -8.00 5.22 -5.64
C HIS A 332 -9.14 4.24 -5.31
N LEU A 333 -9.02 3.38 -4.30
CA LEU A 333 -10.03 2.38 -3.95
C LEU A 333 -11.09 2.88 -2.98
N GLY A 334 -10.87 4.01 -2.31
CA GLY A 334 -11.83 4.57 -1.37
C GLY A 334 -13.18 4.87 -2.02
N LYS A 335 -14.27 4.69 -1.24
CA LYS A 335 -15.63 4.90 -1.71
C LYS A 335 -15.86 6.30 -2.28
N TYR A 336 -15.15 7.31 -1.75
CA TYR A 336 -15.19 8.69 -2.23
C TYR A 336 -14.74 8.85 -3.70
N MET A 337 -13.89 7.95 -4.19
CA MET A 337 -13.50 7.94 -5.60
C MET A 337 -14.63 7.53 -6.55
N TYR A 338 -15.61 6.78 -6.03
CA TYR A 338 -16.74 6.25 -6.81
C TYR A 338 -18.01 7.06 -6.64
N ASP A 339 -18.27 7.58 -5.44
CA ASP A 339 -19.57 8.13 -5.06
C ASP A 339 -19.58 9.67 -5.05
N GLU A 340 -18.42 10.32 -4.84
CA GLU A 340 -18.34 11.79 -4.85
C GLU A 340 -18.14 12.31 -6.29
N ALA A 341 -18.85 13.37 -6.65
CA ALA A 341 -18.62 14.07 -7.92
C ALA A 341 -17.22 14.68 -7.96
N PRO A 342 -16.61 14.86 -9.16
CA PRO A 342 -15.36 15.59 -9.28
C PRO A 342 -15.54 17.04 -8.80
N VAL A 343 -14.60 17.50 -7.97
CA VAL A 343 -14.58 18.86 -7.42
C VAL A 343 -13.29 19.56 -7.86
N PRO A 344 -13.36 20.71 -8.51
CA PRO A 344 -12.18 21.53 -8.76
C PRO A 344 -11.72 22.16 -7.44
N LEU A 345 -10.43 22.00 -7.12
CA LEU A 345 -9.85 22.48 -5.88
C LEU A 345 -9.27 23.88 -5.99
N CYS A 346 -8.56 24.15 -7.09
CA CYS A 346 -7.95 25.45 -7.36
C CYS A 346 -7.64 25.62 -8.84
N ALA A 347 -7.43 26.88 -9.24
CA ALA A 347 -6.89 27.27 -10.53
C ALA A 347 -5.62 28.11 -10.33
N LYS A 348 -4.57 27.80 -11.08
CA LYS A 348 -3.30 28.53 -11.01
C LYS A 348 -2.94 29.06 -12.41
N ARG A 349 -2.53 30.33 -12.48
CA ARG A 349 -1.89 30.86 -13.69
C ARG A 349 -0.53 30.18 -13.86
N ILE A 350 -0.26 29.76 -15.09
CA ILE A 350 1.05 29.23 -15.50
C ILE A 350 1.65 30.06 -16.64
N GLY A 351 0.95 31.12 -17.05
CA GLY A 351 1.33 32.10 -18.04
C GLY A 351 0.19 33.06 -18.28
N ALA A 352 0.45 34.18 -18.95
CA ALA A 352 -0.55 35.23 -19.21
C ALA A 352 -1.83 34.69 -19.90
N GLU A 353 -1.67 33.71 -20.81
CA GLU A 353 -2.77 33.08 -21.54
C GLU A 353 -3.09 31.66 -21.08
N GLN A 354 -2.47 31.17 -19.99
CA GLN A 354 -2.60 29.78 -19.57
C GLN A 354 -2.96 29.63 -18.10
N ILE A 355 -3.95 28.79 -17.85
CA ILE A 355 -4.41 28.44 -16.49
C ILE A 355 -4.48 26.93 -16.36
N MET A 356 -3.98 26.39 -15.22
CA MET A 356 -4.15 25.01 -14.82
C MET A 356 -5.24 24.91 -13.76
N ILE A 357 -6.26 24.08 -14.00
CA ILE A 357 -7.25 23.68 -12.99
C ILE A 357 -6.88 22.32 -12.42
N TYR A 358 -6.96 22.18 -11.10
CA TYR A 358 -6.69 20.97 -10.37
C TYR A 358 -7.97 20.43 -9.72
N PHE A 359 -8.22 19.12 -9.91
CA PHE A 359 -9.34 18.41 -9.31
C PHE A 359 -8.86 17.42 -8.24
N GLN A 360 -9.75 17.04 -7.30
CA GLN A 360 -9.44 16.09 -6.24
C GLN A 360 -9.31 14.63 -6.72
N LYS A 361 -9.66 14.35 -7.99
CA LYS A 361 -9.54 13.04 -8.63
C LYS A 361 -9.44 13.18 -10.15
N ARG A 362 -9.09 12.08 -10.80
CA ARG A 362 -8.97 12.01 -12.26
C ARG A 362 -10.30 12.34 -12.95
N VAL A 363 -10.23 13.16 -14.00
CA VAL A 363 -11.38 13.65 -14.73
C VAL A 363 -11.25 13.45 -16.24
N LYS A 364 -12.36 13.59 -16.95
CA LYS A 364 -12.46 13.76 -18.39
C LYS A 364 -13.41 14.91 -18.70
N VAL A 365 -13.30 15.48 -19.90
CA VAL A 365 -14.15 16.53 -20.42
C VAL A 365 -15.11 15.92 -21.43
N SER A 366 -16.41 16.07 -21.21
CA SER A 366 -17.44 15.52 -22.10
C SER A 366 -17.80 16.48 -23.26
N ASP A 367 -17.73 17.79 -23.03
CA ASP A 367 -17.90 18.84 -24.05
C ASP A 367 -16.87 19.97 -23.83
N ALA A 368 -15.80 19.97 -24.62
CA ALA A 368 -14.67 20.90 -24.45
C ALA A 368 -15.07 22.36 -24.72
N VAL A 369 -16.06 22.62 -25.59
CA VAL A 369 -16.48 23.99 -25.96
C VAL A 369 -17.20 24.68 -24.80
N LYS A 370 -17.90 23.89 -23.97
CA LYS A 370 -18.71 24.43 -22.85
C LYS A 370 -18.11 24.10 -21.49
N ALA A 371 -16.94 23.46 -21.46
CA ALA A 371 -16.39 22.95 -20.21
C ALA A 371 -15.99 24.07 -19.24
N VAL A 372 -15.43 25.17 -19.76
CA VAL A 372 -14.96 26.28 -18.93
C VAL A 372 -15.29 27.62 -19.61
N GLN A 373 -15.84 28.54 -18.84
CA GLN A 373 -16.21 29.87 -19.31
C GLN A 373 -15.76 30.95 -18.31
N ILE A 374 -15.35 32.12 -18.83
CA ILE A 374 -15.02 33.28 -17.99
C ILE A 374 -16.34 33.89 -17.48
N ILE A 375 -16.40 34.22 -16.18
CA ILE A 375 -17.54 34.92 -15.59
C ILE A 375 -17.33 36.42 -15.69
N ARG A 376 -18.28 37.12 -16.31
CA ARG A 376 -18.35 38.57 -16.37
C ARG A 376 -19.72 39.03 -15.86
N ASN A 377 -19.74 40.01 -14.96
CA ASN A 377 -20.97 40.52 -14.37
C ASN A 377 -21.87 39.43 -13.77
N GLY A 378 -21.24 38.41 -13.14
CA GLY A 378 -21.93 37.31 -12.50
C GLY A 378 -22.54 36.26 -13.44
N LYS A 379 -22.22 36.30 -14.76
CA LYS A 379 -22.70 35.32 -15.75
C LYS A 379 -21.56 34.83 -16.65
N PRO A 380 -21.64 33.60 -17.17
CA PRO A 380 -20.74 33.11 -18.20
C PRO A 380 -20.77 34.01 -19.45
N ASP A 381 -19.59 34.43 -19.91
CA ASP A 381 -19.42 35.25 -21.10
C ASP A 381 -18.98 34.40 -22.31
N ASN A 382 -19.94 34.06 -23.16
CA ASN A 382 -19.70 33.25 -24.36
C ASN A 382 -18.89 33.98 -25.45
N ALA A 383 -18.68 35.30 -25.33
CA ALA A 383 -17.87 36.04 -26.26
C ALA A 383 -16.37 35.96 -25.98
N LEU A 384 -15.99 35.39 -24.83
CA LEU A 384 -14.61 35.21 -24.39
C LEU A 384 -14.23 33.71 -24.42
N PRO A 385 -13.74 33.19 -25.55
CA PRO A 385 -13.49 31.77 -25.71
C PRO A 385 -12.34 31.30 -24.80
N VAL A 386 -12.57 30.15 -24.17
CA VAL A 386 -11.57 29.40 -23.39
C VAL A 386 -11.40 28.04 -24.05
N GLU A 387 -10.17 27.74 -24.43
CA GLU A 387 -9.82 26.46 -25.04
C GLU A 387 -9.30 25.48 -23.98
N VAL A 388 -9.81 24.25 -23.96
CA VAL A 388 -9.21 23.14 -23.21
C VAL A 388 -8.08 22.54 -24.04
N ILE A 389 -6.84 22.85 -23.68
CA ILE A 389 -5.63 22.37 -24.37
C ILE A 389 -5.35 20.91 -24.09
N ARG A 390 -5.48 20.53 -22.84
CA ARG A 390 -5.13 19.17 -22.36
C ARG A 390 -5.87 18.81 -21.08
N VAL A 391 -6.30 17.57 -21.01
CA VAL A 391 -6.74 16.91 -19.80
C VAL A 391 -5.69 15.87 -19.43
N ASP A 392 -5.11 16.00 -18.26
CA ASP A 392 -4.03 15.15 -17.78
C ASP A 392 -4.33 14.67 -16.35
N GLY A 393 -4.97 13.52 -16.27
CA GLY A 393 -5.40 12.98 -14.99
C GLY A 393 -6.38 13.89 -14.26
N SER A 394 -5.97 14.46 -13.15
CA SER A 394 -6.76 15.43 -12.35
C SER A 394 -6.54 16.89 -12.75
N ASN A 395 -5.74 17.14 -13.78
CA ASN A 395 -5.35 18.48 -14.21
C ASN A 395 -5.96 18.84 -15.57
N ILE A 396 -6.49 20.05 -15.72
CA ILE A 396 -6.99 20.60 -16.99
C ILE A 396 -6.21 21.86 -17.31
N LEU A 397 -5.51 21.84 -18.46
CA LEU A 397 -4.81 23.01 -18.99
C LEU A 397 -5.73 23.79 -19.94
N LEU A 398 -5.90 25.05 -19.62
CA LEU A 398 -6.70 26.02 -20.41
C LEU A 398 -5.81 27.03 -21.09
N ARG A 399 -6.29 27.55 -22.23
CA ARG A 399 -5.73 28.72 -22.93
C ARG A 399 -6.81 29.70 -23.32
N SER A 400 -6.55 31.02 -23.13
CA SER A 400 -7.34 32.10 -23.64
C SER A 400 -6.52 33.39 -23.66
N SER A 401 -6.59 34.15 -24.75
CA SER A 401 -6.07 35.55 -24.81
C SER A 401 -6.96 36.56 -24.06
N HIS A 402 -8.09 36.09 -23.53
CA HIS A 402 -9.08 36.91 -22.83
C HIS A 402 -9.03 36.75 -21.30
N PHE A 403 -8.08 36.00 -20.74
CA PHE A 403 -7.96 35.90 -19.28
C PHE A 403 -7.62 37.26 -18.68
N PRO A 404 -8.49 37.82 -17.80
CA PRO A 404 -8.20 39.08 -17.15
C PRO A 404 -6.92 38.96 -16.30
N PRO A 405 -6.03 39.97 -16.28
CA PRO A 405 -4.85 39.95 -15.42
C PRO A 405 -5.21 40.03 -13.93
N GLU A 406 -6.28 40.74 -13.60
CA GLU A 406 -6.87 40.84 -12.28
C GLU A 406 -7.57 39.53 -11.85
N ARG A 407 -7.96 39.46 -10.57
CA ARG A 407 -8.77 38.36 -10.01
C ARG A 407 -10.12 38.23 -10.76
N PHE A 408 -10.45 37.01 -11.16
CA PHE A 408 -11.71 36.70 -11.85
C PHE A 408 -12.22 35.30 -11.53
N GLN A 409 -13.38 34.94 -12.07
CA GLN A 409 -13.99 33.61 -11.86
C GLN A 409 -14.14 32.87 -13.19
N LEU A 410 -14.00 31.56 -13.09
CA LEU A 410 -14.34 30.57 -14.11
C LEU A 410 -15.61 29.82 -13.72
N SER A 411 -16.51 29.59 -14.65
CA SER A 411 -17.59 28.60 -14.56
C SER A 411 -17.09 27.29 -15.14
N ILE A 412 -17.33 26.19 -14.44
CA ILE A 412 -16.91 24.86 -14.85
C ILE A 412 -18.14 23.97 -15.02
N SER A 413 -18.22 23.27 -16.15
CA SER A 413 -19.31 22.35 -16.51
C SER A 413 -18.77 21.22 -17.39
N ASN A 414 -19.59 20.19 -17.67
CA ASN A 414 -19.25 19.09 -18.57
C ASN A 414 -17.91 18.39 -18.20
N ILE A 415 -17.61 18.31 -16.90
CA ILE A 415 -16.46 17.58 -16.34
C ILE A 415 -16.99 16.37 -15.62
N GLU A 416 -16.50 15.20 -15.99
CA GLU A 416 -16.90 13.91 -15.44
C GLU A 416 -15.70 13.16 -14.84
N ASP A 417 -15.93 12.27 -13.89
CA ASP A 417 -14.92 11.35 -13.42
C ASP A 417 -14.67 10.19 -14.42
N THR A 418 -13.75 9.30 -14.07
CA THR A 418 -13.28 8.19 -14.93
C THR A 418 -13.50 6.81 -14.29
N PRO A 419 -14.75 6.42 -13.99
CA PRO A 419 -15.05 5.20 -13.21
C PRO A 419 -14.68 3.88 -13.91
N ASN A 420 -14.43 3.91 -15.22
CA ASN A 420 -13.96 2.75 -15.98
C ASN A 420 -12.48 2.40 -15.71
N LEU A 421 -11.72 3.29 -15.07
CA LEU A 421 -10.30 3.11 -14.74
C LEU A 421 -10.07 2.63 -13.30
N TRP A 422 -11.13 2.43 -12.52
CA TRP A 422 -11.02 1.97 -11.14
C TRP A 422 -10.98 0.44 -11.06
N LEU A 423 -10.54 -0.10 -9.92
CA LEU A 423 -10.48 -1.55 -9.70
C LEU A 423 -11.83 -2.24 -9.89
N PHE A 424 -12.92 -1.54 -9.55
CA PHE A 424 -14.30 -2.01 -9.79
C PHE A 424 -14.96 -1.08 -10.79
N PRO A 425 -14.75 -1.26 -12.09
CA PRO A 425 -15.21 -0.32 -13.11
C PRO A 425 -16.71 -0.10 -13.07
N SER A 426 -17.14 1.15 -13.25
CA SER A 426 -18.51 1.54 -13.46
C SER A 426 -18.69 2.13 -14.86
N LYS A 427 -19.87 1.95 -15.45
CA LYS A 427 -20.21 2.52 -16.75
C LYS A 427 -20.74 3.96 -16.65
N HIS A 428 -21.16 4.37 -15.46
CA HIS A 428 -21.77 5.66 -15.21
C HIS A 428 -20.77 6.61 -14.58
N ALA A 429 -20.32 7.57 -15.34
CA ALA A 429 -19.52 8.67 -14.84
C ALA A 429 -20.39 9.64 -14.04
N THR A 430 -19.78 10.29 -13.05
CA THR A 430 -20.41 11.33 -12.24
C THR A 430 -19.93 12.68 -12.73
N GLU A 431 -20.84 13.59 -13.05
CA GLU A 431 -20.52 14.95 -13.46
C GLU A 431 -20.25 15.83 -12.25
N ALA A 432 -19.35 16.81 -12.41
CA ALA A 432 -19.11 17.86 -11.42
C ALA A 432 -20.41 18.59 -11.09
N ALA A 433 -20.64 18.86 -9.79
CA ALA A 433 -21.85 19.54 -9.33
C ALA A 433 -22.01 20.91 -9.99
N GLN A 434 -23.24 21.25 -10.40
CA GLN A 434 -23.58 22.52 -11.02
C GLN A 434 -24.43 23.40 -10.08
N PRO A 435 -24.23 24.72 -10.04
CA PRO A 435 -23.15 25.49 -10.70
C PRO A 435 -21.82 25.32 -9.96
N CYS A 436 -20.71 25.24 -10.71
CA CYS A 436 -19.38 25.15 -10.16
C CYS A 436 -18.53 26.36 -10.60
N TYR A 437 -18.05 27.14 -9.64
CA TYR A 437 -17.24 28.33 -9.87
C TYR A 437 -15.87 28.20 -9.22
N LEU A 438 -14.86 28.69 -9.90
CA LEU A 438 -13.50 28.70 -9.39
C LEU A 438 -12.86 30.09 -9.55
N THR A 439 -12.29 30.58 -8.48
CA THR A 439 -11.58 31.88 -8.51
C THR A 439 -10.14 31.66 -8.99
N VAL A 440 -9.74 32.52 -9.94
CA VAL A 440 -8.34 32.66 -10.36
C VAL A 440 -7.84 33.95 -9.74
N GLU A 441 -6.77 33.86 -9.00
CA GLU A 441 -6.15 35.04 -8.36
C GLU A 441 -5.40 35.87 -9.41
N GLU A 442 -5.10 37.12 -9.07
CA GLU A 442 -4.28 38.03 -9.87
C GLU A 442 -2.87 37.47 -10.12
N GLU A 443 -2.21 37.97 -11.15
CA GLU A 443 -0.89 37.50 -11.60
C GLU A 443 0.23 37.85 -10.61
#